data_4c330d730bdde6c4f28302a3f5f26c0e
#
_entry.id   4c330d730bdde6c4f28302a3f5f26c0e
#
_cell.length_a   1.000
_cell.length_b   1.000
_cell.length_c   1.000
_cell.angle_alpha   90.00
_cell.angle_beta   90.00
_cell.angle_gamma   90.00
#
_symmetry.space_group_name_H-M   'P 1'
#
loop_
_entity.id
_entity.type
_entity.pdbx_description
1 polymer ?
#
loop_
_entity_poly.entity_id
_entity_poly.type
_entity_poly.pdbx_seq_one_letter_code
_entity_poly.pdbx_strand_id
1 'polypeptide(L)'
;YRGGNNNANYDGTYRSFLNRPVTSISRTNFRNYARKRKSGSTEWNCMTYDMQKTLYWLFVIEYATLNSQAAYNASPTAEGFHQGGLGDGVTTFSGNDWNTFNGYYPFVPCGISDSLGNRTGVVDYTVNNEAESNPITKTFQVPRYRGVENPFGHIWQWTDGINVRISPNADKGGDGLSKVFVCSDPAKFNDSNYEGYSHVGNEARTEGYVKEVIFGEGGEIMPKTVGSGSTTYFCDYHYTNIPTTETLRGVLFGGDADNGSGAGFADAYSNNAPSATNSRIGSRLCFIPATA
;
A
#
# COMPACT_ATOMS: atom_id res chain seq x y z
N TYR A 1 -10.34 11.56 6.40
CA TYR A 1 -9.35 11.12 7.39
C TYR A 1 -8.40 12.27 7.65
N ARG A 2 -8.26 12.68 8.88
CA ARG A 2 -7.43 13.84 9.21
C ARG A 2 -6.00 13.37 9.39
N GLY A 3 -5.16 13.65 8.42
CA GLY A 3 -3.76 13.34 8.43
C GLY A 3 -3.02 14.08 9.53
N GLY A 4 -1.94 13.56 9.92
CA GLY A 4 -1.07 14.07 10.95
C GLY A 4 -0.46 12.92 11.70
N ASN A 5 0.64 13.16 12.32
CA ASN A 5 1.37 12.18 13.10
C ASN A 5 0.44 11.36 14.02
N ASN A 6 0.98 10.39 14.69
CA ASN A 6 0.34 9.42 15.59
C ASN A 6 -0.50 10.02 16.72
N ASN A 7 -0.97 11.24 16.64
CA ASN A 7 -1.72 11.80 17.73
C ASN A 7 -3.18 11.35 17.69
N ALA A 8 -3.53 10.55 18.70
CA ALA A 8 -4.89 10.05 18.88
C ALA A 8 -5.86 11.12 19.39
N ASN A 9 -5.36 12.24 19.88
CA ASN A 9 -6.17 13.31 20.42
C ASN A 9 -6.47 14.31 19.30
N TYR A 10 -7.70 14.28 18.85
CA TYR A 10 -8.18 15.09 17.78
C TYR A 10 -8.85 16.33 18.38
N ASP A 11 -8.05 17.31 18.70
CA ASP A 11 -8.52 18.64 19.01
C ASP A 11 -8.27 19.61 17.85
N GLY A 12 -8.70 20.83 17.95
CA GLY A 12 -8.51 21.86 16.94
C GLY A 12 -7.06 22.22 16.61
N THR A 13 -6.10 21.73 17.42
CA THR A 13 -4.67 22.04 17.33
C THR A 13 -4.04 21.41 16.07
N TYR A 14 -4.62 20.32 15.56
CA TYR A 14 -4.09 19.58 14.40
C TYR A 14 -4.75 19.92 13.08
N ARG A 15 -5.47 21.03 12.98
CA ARG A 15 -6.09 21.49 11.73
C ARG A 15 -5.08 21.76 10.60
N SER A 16 -3.84 22.07 10.93
CA SER A 16 -2.76 22.23 9.95
C SER A 16 -2.41 20.94 9.20
N PHE A 17 -2.86 19.77 9.71
CA PHE A 17 -2.68 18.48 9.06
C PHE A 17 -3.91 18.00 8.28
N LEU A 18 -4.95 18.82 8.18
CA LEU A 18 -6.11 18.49 7.33
C LEU A 18 -5.64 18.26 5.89
N ASN A 19 -6.26 17.29 5.26
CA ASN A 19 -5.98 16.86 3.87
C ASN A 19 -4.61 16.19 3.68
N ARG A 20 -3.78 16.05 4.69
CA ARG A 20 -2.55 15.27 4.58
C ARG A 20 -2.83 13.78 4.75
N PRO A 21 -2.14 12.91 4.00
CA PRO A 21 -2.16 11.49 4.27
C PRO A 21 -1.65 11.20 5.68
N VAL A 22 -2.29 10.25 6.35
CA VAL A 22 -1.79 9.76 7.65
C VAL A 22 -0.67 8.78 7.42
N THR A 23 0.51 9.10 7.95
CA THR A 23 1.72 8.26 7.86
C THR A 23 2.39 8.12 9.22
N SER A 24 3.52 7.42 9.26
CA SER A 24 4.33 7.24 10.48
C SER A 24 3.58 6.57 11.63
N ILE A 25 2.68 5.65 11.31
CA ILE A 25 1.84 4.91 12.26
C ILE A 25 1.97 3.41 11.96
N SER A 26 2.12 2.59 13.01
CA SER A 26 2.17 1.13 12.88
C SER A 26 0.81 0.53 12.46
N ARG A 27 0.82 -0.67 11.89
CA ARG A 27 -0.41 -1.38 11.50
C ARG A 27 -1.36 -1.54 12.69
N THR A 28 -0.85 -1.95 13.85
CA THR A 28 -1.63 -2.05 15.10
C THR A 28 -2.35 -0.76 15.42
N ASN A 29 -1.65 0.37 15.33
CA ASN A 29 -2.24 1.67 15.68
C ASN A 29 -3.25 2.14 14.64
N PHE A 30 -3.02 1.88 13.34
CA PHE A 30 -4.04 2.13 12.32
C PHE A 30 -5.33 1.37 12.62
N ARG A 31 -5.24 0.08 12.93
CA ARG A 31 -6.38 -0.75 13.35
C ARG A 31 -7.08 -0.17 14.57
N ASN A 32 -6.33 0.13 15.62
CA ASN A 32 -6.87 0.64 16.87
C ASN A 32 -7.57 2.00 16.70
N TYR A 33 -7.00 2.90 15.91
CA TYR A 33 -7.61 4.21 15.65
C TYR A 33 -8.86 4.08 14.79
N ALA A 34 -8.87 3.19 13.81
CA ALA A 34 -10.06 2.90 13.03
C ALA A 34 -11.21 2.39 13.91
N ARG A 35 -10.93 1.45 14.82
CA ARG A 35 -11.91 0.86 15.74
C ARG A 35 -12.50 1.86 16.74
N LYS A 36 -11.81 2.95 17.04
CA LYS A 36 -12.36 4.04 17.88
C LYS A 36 -13.58 4.73 17.27
N ARG A 37 -13.87 4.54 15.98
CA ARG A 37 -15.08 5.08 15.34
C ARG A 37 -16.37 4.44 15.89
N LYS A 38 -16.30 3.21 16.37
CA LYS A 38 -17.43 2.51 17.03
C LYS A 38 -16.87 1.63 18.15
N SER A 39 -17.00 2.10 19.38
CA SER A 39 -16.52 1.39 20.57
C SER A 39 -17.14 -0.02 20.65
N GLY A 40 -16.30 -1.01 20.96
CA GLY A 40 -16.72 -2.42 21.09
C GLY A 40 -16.97 -3.13 19.75
N SER A 41 -16.72 -2.49 18.61
CA SER A 41 -16.90 -3.09 17.28
C SER A 41 -15.57 -3.32 16.59
N THR A 42 -15.51 -4.38 15.77
CA THR A 42 -14.40 -4.69 14.87
C THR A 42 -14.71 -4.33 13.41
N GLU A 43 -15.83 -3.66 13.14
CA GLU A 43 -16.26 -3.30 11.78
C GLU A 43 -15.32 -2.28 11.11
N TRP A 44 -14.74 -1.37 11.88
CA TRP A 44 -13.81 -0.37 11.35
C TRP A 44 -12.36 -0.82 11.52
N ASN A 45 -11.63 -0.89 10.42
CA ASN A 45 -10.24 -1.32 10.36
C ASN A 45 -9.41 -0.38 9.47
N CYS A 46 -8.10 -0.57 9.43
CA CYS A 46 -7.30 -0.09 8.31
C CYS A 46 -7.60 -0.93 7.06
N MET A 47 -6.98 -0.61 5.93
CA MET A 47 -7.11 -1.39 4.70
C MET A 47 -6.94 -2.88 4.99
N THR A 48 -7.81 -3.72 4.45
CA THR A 48 -7.73 -5.17 4.63
C THR A 48 -7.24 -5.85 3.36
N TYR A 49 -6.64 -7.02 3.53
CA TYR A 49 -6.15 -7.81 2.40
C TYR A 49 -7.28 -8.24 1.45
N ASP A 50 -8.43 -8.59 1.98
CA ASP A 50 -9.60 -8.94 1.15
C ASP A 50 -10.05 -7.74 0.29
N MET A 51 -10.01 -6.52 0.84
CA MET A 51 -10.34 -5.34 0.05
C MET A 51 -9.26 -5.06 -1.00
N GLN A 52 -7.97 -5.15 -0.65
CA GLN A 52 -6.86 -4.96 -1.58
C GLN A 52 -6.94 -5.95 -2.75
N LYS A 53 -7.12 -7.22 -2.43
CA LYS A 53 -7.30 -8.31 -3.39
C LYS A 53 -8.52 -8.08 -4.30
N THR A 54 -9.64 -7.69 -3.71
CA THR A 54 -10.88 -7.40 -4.45
C THR A 54 -10.68 -6.23 -5.42
N LEU A 55 -10.06 -5.14 -4.99
CA LEU A 55 -9.78 -3.99 -5.86
C LEU A 55 -8.90 -4.38 -7.05
N TYR A 56 -7.88 -5.19 -6.81
CA TYR A 56 -7.00 -5.65 -7.88
C TYR A 56 -7.73 -6.51 -8.91
N TRP A 57 -8.48 -7.52 -8.48
CA TRP A 57 -9.20 -8.38 -9.43
C TRP A 57 -10.34 -7.66 -10.16
N LEU A 58 -11.01 -6.72 -9.51
CA LEU A 58 -11.97 -5.84 -10.20
C LEU A 58 -11.28 -5.01 -11.27
N PHE A 59 -10.10 -4.47 -10.96
CA PHE A 59 -9.29 -3.72 -11.94
C PHE A 59 -8.89 -4.60 -13.13
N VAL A 60 -8.37 -5.80 -12.88
CA VAL A 60 -7.99 -6.75 -13.94
C VAL A 60 -9.16 -7.11 -14.85
N ILE A 61 -10.34 -7.33 -14.27
CA ILE A 61 -11.56 -7.64 -15.04
C ILE A 61 -12.02 -6.43 -15.87
N GLU A 62 -12.00 -5.24 -15.27
CA GLU A 62 -12.51 -4.02 -15.90
C GLU A 62 -11.61 -3.53 -17.05
N TYR A 63 -10.30 -3.60 -16.86
CA TYR A 63 -9.31 -3.08 -17.81
C TYR A 63 -8.68 -4.16 -18.68
N ALA A 64 -8.93 -5.44 -18.41
CA ALA A 64 -8.34 -6.58 -19.11
C ALA A 64 -6.79 -6.53 -19.17
N THR A 65 -6.16 -6.05 -18.11
CA THR A 65 -4.72 -5.94 -17.99
C THR A 65 -4.25 -6.27 -16.56
N LEU A 66 -3.06 -6.86 -16.45
CA LEU A 66 -2.37 -7.07 -15.18
C LEU A 66 -1.45 -5.89 -14.82
N ASN A 67 -1.27 -4.94 -15.73
CA ASN A 67 -0.46 -3.75 -15.50
C ASN A 67 -1.32 -2.63 -14.90
N SER A 68 -1.20 -2.45 -13.59
CA SER A 68 -1.94 -1.43 -12.85
C SER A 68 -1.72 -0.01 -13.41
N GLN A 69 -0.53 0.30 -13.89
CA GLN A 69 -0.15 1.63 -14.35
C GLN A 69 -0.71 1.97 -15.75
N ALA A 70 -0.97 0.97 -16.59
CA ALA A 70 -1.37 1.18 -17.97
C ALA A 70 -2.70 1.94 -18.13
N ALA A 71 -3.56 1.93 -17.12
CA ALA A 71 -4.89 2.54 -17.17
C ALA A 71 -4.94 3.98 -16.62
N TYR A 72 -3.93 4.43 -15.90
CA TYR A 72 -4.02 5.70 -15.15
C TYR A 72 -3.13 6.82 -15.66
N ASN A 73 -2.03 6.51 -16.29
CA ASN A 73 -1.13 7.51 -16.82
C ASN A 73 -0.89 7.25 -18.30
N ALA A 74 -1.49 8.06 -19.15
CA ALA A 74 -1.35 7.93 -20.61
C ALA A 74 0.05 8.33 -21.09
N SER A 75 0.77 9.14 -20.30
CA SER A 75 2.13 9.58 -20.63
C SER A 75 3.14 8.83 -19.76
N PRO A 76 4.09 8.10 -20.33
CA PRO A 76 5.13 7.46 -19.56
C PRO A 76 6.11 8.47 -18.97
N THR A 77 6.85 8.07 -17.93
CA THR A 77 8.00 8.81 -17.42
C THR A 77 9.10 8.94 -18.46
N ALA A 78 10.16 9.71 -18.15
CA ALA A 78 11.34 9.83 -19.02
C ALA A 78 12.00 8.47 -19.31
N GLU A 79 11.87 7.52 -18.37
CA GLU A 79 12.37 6.13 -18.50
C GLU A 79 11.37 5.22 -19.24
N GLY A 80 10.21 5.72 -19.61
CA GLY A 80 9.19 4.98 -20.35
C GLY A 80 8.16 4.23 -19.49
N PHE A 81 8.02 4.58 -18.20
CA PHE A 81 7.08 3.94 -17.28
C PHE A 81 5.86 4.81 -16.98
N HIS A 82 4.71 4.19 -16.87
CA HIS A 82 3.53 4.82 -16.30
C HIS A 82 3.57 4.78 -14.78
N GLN A 83 2.99 5.79 -14.13
CA GLN A 83 2.92 5.87 -12.67
C GLN A 83 1.51 6.14 -12.21
N GLY A 84 1.04 5.34 -11.26
CA GLY A 84 -0.32 5.41 -10.77
C GLY A 84 -0.54 6.41 -9.63
N GLY A 85 0.47 7.13 -9.21
CA GLY A 85 0.39 8.03 -8.07
C GLY A 85 0.63 9.48 -8.48
N LEU A 86 1.88 9.87 -8.50
CA LEU A 86 2.28 11.26 -8.66
C LEU A 86 2.81 11.61 -10.05
N GLY A 87 2.80 10.68 -11.01
CA GLY A 87 3.24 10.94 -12.37
C GLY A 87 4.76 11.06 -12.54
N ASP A 88 5.19 11.83 -13.53
CA ASP A 88 6.58 11.90 -13.96
C ASP A 88 7.53 12.47 -12.91
N GLY A 89 8.73 11.89 -12.85
CA GLY A 89 9.86 12.44 -12.10
C GLY A 89 9.80 12.27 -10.58
N VAL A 90 8.78 11.62 -10.04
CA VAL A 90 8.68 11.35 -8.60
C VAL A 90 9.48 10.11 -8.21
N THR A 91 9.86 9.28 -9.15
CA THR A 91 10.73 8.10 -8.98
C THR A 91 12.10 8.39 -8.39
N THR A 92 12.58 9.63 -8.48
CA THR A 92 13.89 10.04 -7.96
C THR A 92 13.84 10.56 -6.53
N PHE A 93 12.67 10.60 -5.91
CA PHE A 93 12.51 11.13 -4.55
C PHE A 93 12.98 10.13 -3.51
N SER A 94 13.86 10.56 -2.60
CA SER A 94 14.23 9.74 -1.45
C SER A 94 13.19 9.85 -0.33
N GLY A 95 12.99 8.78 0.43
CA GLY A 95 12.09 8.80 1.58
C GLY A 95 12.52 9.76 2.69
N ASN A 96 13.79 10.17 2.72
CA ASN A 96 14.27 11.15 3.68
C ASN A 96 13.77 12.56 3.35
N ASP A 97 13.64 12.88 2.09
CA ASP A 97 13.15 14.17 1.63
C ASP A 97 11.70 14.40 2.04
N TRP A 98 10.92 13.32 2.13
CA TRP A 98 9.53 13.38 2.58
C TRP A 98 9.35 13.83 4.03
N ASN A 99 10.34 13.63 4.87
CA ASN A 99 10.30 14.03 6.28
C ASN A 99 10.52 15.54 6.48
N THR A 100 11.25 16.18 5.58
CA THR A 100 11.60 17.59 5.67
C THR A 100 10.67 18.50 4.88
N PHE A 101 9.71 17.93 4.18
CA PHE A 101 8.89 18.61 3.23
C PHE A 101 7.84 19.53 3.87
N ASN A 102 7.88 20.79 3.53
CA ASN A 102 6.99 21.83 4.08
C ASN A 102 5.78 22.12 3.19
N GLY A 103 5.42 21.20 2.33
CA GLY A 103 4.26 21.26 1.46
C GLY A 103 3.63 19.89 1.37
N TYR A 104 2.93 19.62 0.29
CA TYR A 104 2.35 18.30 0.03
C TYR A 104 3.23 17.43 -0.86
N TYR A 105 4.14 18.02 -1.61
CA TYR A 105 5.06 17.28 -2.46
C TYR A 105 6.08 16.48 -1.64
N PRO A 106 6.34 15.20 -1.93
CA PRO A 106 5.68 14.40 -2.97
C PRO A 106 4.28 13.93 -2.57
N PHE A 107 3.79 14.29 -1.40
CA PHE A 107 2.44 13.96 -0.96
C PHE A 107 1.42 14.84 -1.68
N VAL A 108 0.41 14.19 -2.23
CA VAL A 108 -0.76 14.88 -2.76
C VAL A 108 -1.79 15.00 -1.63
N PRO A 109 -2.46 16.15 -1.47
CA PRO A 109 -3.51 16.29 -0.48
C PRO A 109 -4.63 15.27 -0.69
N CYS A 110 -5.15 14.73 0.41
CA CYS A 110 -6.32 13.86 0.35
C CYS A 110 -7.57 14.64 -0.08
N GLY A 111 -8.38 14.03 -0.93
CA GLY A 111 -9.65 14.60 -1.38
C GLY A 111 -9.56 15.38 -2.70
N ILE A 112 -8.40 15.41 -3.35
CA ILE A 112 -8.23 16.08 -4.65
C ILE A 112 -9.19 15.53 -5.70
N SER A 113 -9.44 14.21 -5.68
CA SER A 113 -10.33 13.55 -6.63
C SER A 113 -11.78 13.40 -6.14
N ASP A 114 -12.19 14.06 -5.06
CA ASP A 114 -13.53 13.91 -4.48
C ASP A 114 -14.66 14.32 -5.44
N SER A 115 -14.40 15.20 -6.39
CA SER A 115 -15.34 15.57 -7.46
C SER A 115 -15.77 14.39 -8.34
N LEU A 116 -14.96 13.32 -8.37
CA LEU A 116 -15.30 12.08 -9.09
C LEU A 116 -16.28 11.19 -8.31
N GLY A 117 -16.46 11.39 -7.00
CA GLY A 117 -17.32 10.52 -6.17
C GLY A 117 -16.86 9.06 -6.22
N ASN A 118 -17.77 8.14 -6.54
CA ASN A 118 -17.47 6.72 -6.67
C ASN A 118 -17.00 6.29 -8.08
N ARG A 119 -16.81 7.26 -8.98
CA ARG A 119 -16.34 6.99 -10.33
C ARG A 119 -14.85 6.68 -10.36
N THR A 120 -14.41 6.08 -11.44
CA THR A 120 -13.01 5.95 -11.83
C THR A 120 -12.61 7.13 -12.70
N GLY A 121 -11.39 7.62 -12.57
CA GLY A 121 -10.87 8.72 -13.36
C GLY A 121 -9.57 9.30 -12.78
N VAL A 122 -9.21 10.44 -13.29
CA VAL A 122 -7.99 11.17 -12.92
C VAL A 122 -8.33 12.65 -12.74
N VAL A 123 -7.72 13.30 -11.76
CA VAL A 123 -7.82 14.75 -11.54
C VAL A 123 -6.41 15.32 -11.49
N ASP A 124 -6.17 16.39 -12.22
CA ASP A 124 -4.89 17.08 -12.17
C ASP A 124 -4.76 17.88 -10.88
N TYR A 125 -3.62 17.78 -10.24
CA TYR A 125 -3.22 18.57 -9.09
C TYR A 125 -1.90 19.28 -9.35
N THR A 126 -1.90 20.61 -9.30
CA THR A 126 -0.68 21.40 -9.47
C THR A 126 -0.11 21.76 -8.11
N VAL A 127 1.09 21.29 -7.85
CA VAL A 127 1.91 21.71 -6.71
C VAL A 127 2.61 22.99 -7.09
N ASN A 128 2.50 24.00 -6.24
CA ASN A 128 3.31 25.20 -6.31
C ASN A 128 4.01 25.36 -4.96
N ASN A 129 5.24 24.89 -4.87
CA ASN A 129 6.03 24.95 -3.64
C ASN A 129 7.16 25.98 -3.80
N GLU A 130 6.91 27.17 -3.31
CA GLU A 130 7.87 28.30 -3.34
C GLU A 130 8.83 28.30 -2.14
N ALA A 131 8.58 27.44 -1.14
CA ALA A 131 9.33 27.46 0.14
C ALA A 131 10.63 26.67 0.12
N GLU A 132 10.94 25.99 -0.98
CA GLU A 132 12.13 25.18 -1.13
C GLU A 132 13.26 25.96 -1.80
N SER A 133 14.52 25.58 -1.49
CA SER A 133 15.70 26.07 -2.20
C SER A 133 15.67 25.75 -3.71
N ASN A 134 14.75 24.90 -4.11
CA ASN A 134 14.44 24.55 -5.50
C ASN A 134 12.92 24.58 -5.68
N PRO A 135 12.32 25.74 -5.99
CA PRO A 135 10.87 25.84 -6.17
C PRO A 135 10.37 24.88 -7.24
N ILE A 136 9.32 24.12 -6.91
CA ILE A 136 8.72 23.16 -7.82
C ILE A 136 7.31 23.64 -8.16
N THR A 137 7.07 23.87 -9.45
CA THR A 137 5.71 23.96 -9.99
C THR A 137 5.52 22.75 -10.90
N LYS A 138 4.70 21.80 -10.50
CA LYS A 138 4.48 20.58 -11.27
C LYS A 138 3.03 20.12 -11.13
N THR A 139 2.47 19.66 -12.24
CA THR A 139 1.13 19.05 -12.25
C THR A 139 1.27 17.54 -12.20
N PHE A 140 0.55 16.92 -11.26
CA PHE A 140 0.45 15.49 -11.07
C PHE A 140 -0.97 15.02 -11.37
N GLN A 141 -1.08 13.83 -11.91
CA GLN A 141 -2.35 13.15 -12.09
C GLN A 141 -2.69 12.34 -10.83
N VAL A 142 -3.81 12.66 -10.20
CA VAL A 142 -4.31 11.96 -9.01
C VAL A 142 -5.36 10.95 -9.47
N PRO A 143 -5.03 9.66 -9.50
CA PRO A 143 -5.95 8.63 -9.94
C PRO A 143 -6.98 8.32 -8.87
N ARG A 144 -8.18 7.96 -9.33
CA ARG A 144 -9.26 7.40 -8.50
C ARG A 144 -9.81 6.16 -9.17
N TYR A 145 -9.87 5.07 -8.42
CA TYR A 145 -10.46 3.83 -8.89
C TYR A 145 -11.64 3.44 -8.00
N ARG A 146 -12.86 3.43 -8.56
CA ARG A 146 -14.10 3.08 -7.87
C ARG A 146 -14.25 3.78 -6.50
N GLY A 147 -13.94 5.08 -6.46
CA GLY A 147 -14.00 5.89 -5.25
C GLY A 147 -12.76 5.84 -4.36
N VAL A 148 -11.76 5.02 -4.66
CA VAL A 148 -10.48 4.96 -3.95
C VAL A 148 -9.48 5.89 -4.62
N GLU A 149 -9.13 6.98 -3.94
CA GLU A 149 -8.12 7.94 -4.38
C GLU A 149 -6.71 7.37 -4.20
N ASN A 150 -5.80 7.60 -5.13
CA ASN A 150 -4.43 7.10 -5.10
C ASN A 150 -4.36 5.62 -4.70
N PRO A 151 -4.94 4.70 -5.49
CA PRO A 151 -5.01 3.29 -5.12
C PRO A 151 -3.63 2.63 -4.96
N PHE A 152 -2.61 3.17 -5.64
CA PHE A 152 -1.20 2.75 -5.57
C PHE A 152 -0.26 3.91 -5.97
N GLY A 153 1.05 3.72 -5.78
CA GLY A 153 2.10 4.62 -6.29
C GLY A 153 2.23 5.96 -5.55
N HIS A 154 1.60 6.12 -4.41
CA HIS A 154 1.66 7.36 -3.63
C HIS A 154 2.30 7.15 -2.25
N ILE A 155 1.69 6.29 -1.44
CA ILE A 155 2.17 5.91 -0.11
C ILE A 155 1.89 4.43 0.07
N TRP A 156 2.88 3.68 0.55
CA TRP A 156 2.71 2.30 0.97
C TRP A 156 1.54 2.15 1.95
N GLN A 157 0.72 1.15 1.76
CA GLN A 157 -0.48 0.95 2.58
C GLN A 157 -0.35 -0.30 3.44
N TRP A 158 -0.30 -0.10 4.77
CA TRP A 158 -0.51 -1.21 5.69
C TRP A 158 -1.82 -1.92 5.38
N THR A 159 -1.72 -3.24 5.26
CA THR A 159 -2.85 -4.11 4.97
C THR A 159 -3.01 -5.12 6.09
N ASP A 160 -4.20 -5.16 6.67
CA ASP A 160 -4.54 -6.07 7.76
C ASP A 160 -5.20 -7.36 7.27
N GLY A 161 -5.28 -8.39 8.12
CA GLY A 161 -5.78 -9.70 7.73
C GLY A 161 -4.78 -10.53 6.92
N ILE A 162 -3.52 -10.11 6.84
CA ILE A 162 -2.43 -10.89 6.22
C ILE A 162 -1.17 -10.78 7.05
N ASN A 163 -0.51 -11.92 7.26
CA ASN A 163 0.80 -12.05 7.89
C ASN A 163 1.68 -12.99 7.08
N VAL A 164 2.97 -12.72 7.05
CA VAL A 164 3.97 -13.61 6.46
C VAL A 164 4.93 -14.07 7.53
N ARG A 165 5.12 -15.38 7.61
CA ARG A 165 6.17 -16.01 8.40
C ARG A 165 7.35 -16.28 7.50
N ILE A 166 8.43 -15.55 7.68
CA ILE A 166 9.68 -15.78 6.94
C ILE A 166 10.66 -16.56 7.82
N SER A 167 10.97 -17.77 7.42
CA SER A 167 11.96 -18.62 8.07
C SER A 167 13.34 -18.43 7.43
N PRO A 168 14.43 -18.50 8.18
CA PRO A 168 15.78 -18.56 7.61
C PRO A 168 15.93 -19.69 6.59
N ASN A 169 16.98 -19.64 5.79
CA ASN A 169 17.36 -20.74 4.94
C ASN A 169 17.78 -21.96 5.78
N ALA A 170 17.74 -23.15 5.21
CA ALA A 170 18.04 -24.40 5.91
C ALA A 170 19.47 -24.44 6.49
N ASP A 171 20.43 -23.82 5.80
CA ASP A 171 21.83 -23.67 6.28
C ASP A 171 21.95 -22.78 7.53
N LYS A 172 20.91 -22.01 7.85
CA LYS A 172 20.77 -21.18 9.05
C LYS A 172 19.76 -21.74 10.05
N GLY A 173 19.36 -23.00 9.90
CA GLY A 173 18.43 -23.69 10.81
C GLY A 173 16.95 -23.40 10.61
N GLY A 174 16.58 -22.76 9.51
CA GLY A 174 15.20 -22.53 9.13
C GLY A 174 14.60 -23.63 8.25
N ASP A 175 13.30 -23.51 7.92
CA ASP A 175 12.64 -24.42 6.95
C ASP A 175 12.77 -23.93 5.50
N GLY A 176 13.37 -22.75 5.28
CA GLY A 176 13.56 -22.19 3.96
C GLY A 176 12.29 -21.69 3.29
N LEU A 177 11.22 -21.43 4.04
CA LEU A 177 9.93 -21.03 3.51
C LEU A 177 9.51 -19.63 3.99
N SER A 178 8.76 -18.93 3.14
CA SER A 178 8.05 -17.68 3.47
C SER A 178 6.56 -17.95 3.34
N LYS A 179 5.93 -18.34 4.45
CA LYS A 179 4.53 -18.80 4.49
C LYS A 179 3.58 -17.63 4.64
N VAL A 180 2.60 -17.54 3.73
CA VAL A 180 1.56 -16.51 3.75
C VAL A 180 0.33 -17.02 4.49
N PHE A 181 -0.14 -16.23 5.45
CA PHE A 181 -1.31 -16.52 6.26
C PHE A 181 -2.33 -15.40 6.10
N VAL A 182 -3.58 -15.74 5.82
CA VAL A 182 -4.68 -14.79 5.62
C VAL A 182 -5.83 -15.04 6.57
N CYS A 183 -6.55 -13.97 6.92
CA CYS A 183 -7.72 -14.02 7.79
C CYS A 183 -8.73 -12.96 7.35
N SER A 184 -9.97 -13.36 7.14
CA SER A 184 -11.08 -12.47 6.79
C SER A 184 -11.91 -12.02 8.00
N ASP A 185 -11.62 -12.56 9.19
CA ASP A 185 -12.33 -12.21 10.43
C ASP A 185 -11.63 -11.06 11.16
N PRO A 186 -12.20 -9.83 11.16
CA PRO A 186 -11.55 -8.69 11.81
C PRO A 186 -11.33 -8.85 13.29
N ALA A 187 -12.08 -9.71 13.96
CA ALA A 187 -11.93 -9.98 15.39
C ALA A 187 -10.61 -10.71 15.72
N LYS A 188 -10.05 -11.40 14.72
CA LYS A 188 -8.80 -12.18 14.85
C LYS A 188 -7.56 -11.44 14.34
N PHE A 189 -7.71 -10.27 13.74
CA PHE A 189 -6.55 -9.51 13.24
C PHE A 189 -5.57 -9.20 14.36
N ASN A 190 -4.33 -9.63 14.15
CA ASN A 190 -3.24 -9.43 15.09
C ASN A 190 -1.88 -9.30 14.38
N ASP A 191 -0.86 -8.89 15.13
CA ASP A 191 0.48 -8.59 14.63
C ASP A 191 1.57 -9.47 15.23
N SER A 192 1.19 -10.51 15.97
CA SER A 192 2.14 -11.29 16.78
C SER A 192 2.15 -12.79 16.46
N ASN A 193 1.11 -13.31 15.82
CA ASN A 193 0.97 -14.74 15.50
C ASN A 193 0.06 -14.97 14.30
N TYR A 194 -0.31 -16.22 14.05
CA TYR A 194 -1.18 -16.65 12.94
C TYR A 194 -2.45 -17.33 13.45
N GLU A 195 -2.77 -17.17 14.73
CA GLU A 195 -3.96 -17.79 15.29
C GLU A 195 -5.23 -17.25 14.62
N GLY A 196 -6.03 -18.17 14.11
CA GLY A 196 -7.22 -17.82 13.32
C GLY A 196 -6.95 -17.42 11.87
N TYR A 197 -5.71 -17.55 11.41
CA TYR A 197 -5.32 -17.33 10.01
C TYR A 197 -5.17 -18.67 9.30
N SER A 198 -5.42 -18.70 8.01
CA SER A 198 -5.23 -19.86 7.12
C SER A 198 -3.97 -19.70 6.29
N HIS A 199 -3.14 -20.73 6.24
CA HIS A 199 -1.98 -20.77 5.34
C HIS A 199 -2.47 -20.96 3.90
N VAL A 200 -2.13 -20.03 3.00
CA VAL A 200 -2.60 -20.02 1.61
C VAL A 200 -1.51 -20.33 0.59
N GLY A 201 -0.26 -20.37 1.01
CA GLY A 201 0.86 -20.68 0.14
C GLY A 201 2.16 -20.02 0.61
N ASN A 202 3.18 -20.10 -0.22
CA ASN A 202 4.48 -19.51 0.07
C ASN A 202 4.78 -18.40 -0.93
N GLU A 203 5.25 -17.26 -0.44
CA GLU A 203 5.70 -16.17 -1.29
C GLU A 203 7.12 -16.39 -1.81
N ALA A 204 7.48 -15.66 -2.86
CA ALA A 204 8.83 -15.60 -3.39
C ALA A 204 9.80 -15.10 -2.32
N ARG A 205 11.00 -15.71 -2.30
CA ARG A 205 12.06 -15.39 -1.34
C ARG A 205 13.13 -14.46 -1.90
N THR A 206 12.89 -13.93 -3.08
CA THR A 206 13.74 -12.95 -3.77
C THR A 206 12.89 -11.80 -4.27
N GLU A 207 13.46 -10.63 -4.27
CA GLU A 207 12.84 -9.44 -4.83
C GLU A 207 12.83 -9.49 -6.36
N GLY A 208 11.86 -8.82 -6.97
CA GLY A 208 11.75 -8.73 -8.41
C GLY A 208 10.33 -8.49 -8.90
N TYR A 209 10.18 -8.24 -10.19
CA TYR A 209 8.87 -8.14 -10.82
C TYR A 209 8.13 -9.48 -10.76
N VAL A 210 6.87 -9.42 -10.38
CA VAL A 210 6.02 -10.59 -10.12
C VAL A 210 5.72 -11.33 -11.41
N LYS A 211 6.04 -12.63 -11.43
CA LYS A 211 5.75 -13.51 -12.55
C LYS A 211 4.50 -14.37 -12.31
N GLU A 212 4.33 -14.86 -11.09
CA GLU A 212 3.17 -15.63 -10.67
C GLU A 212 2.73 -15.18 -9.28
N VAL A 213 1.44 -15.20 -9.03
CA VAL A 213 0.85 -15.05 -7.69
C VAL A 213 0.44 -16.41 -7.13
N ILE A 214 0.21 -16.50 -5.83
CA ILE A 214 -0.23 -17.71 -5.17
C ILE A 214 -1.58 -18.16 -5.73
N PHE A 215 -2.49 -17.27 -6.01
CA PHE A 215 -3.85 -17.45 -6.48
C PHE A 215 -4.69 -18.37 -5.58
N GLY A 216 -4.48 -19.68 -5.64
CA GLY A 216 -5.22 -20.65 -4.83
C GLY A 216 -6.74 -20.56 -5.01
N GLU A 217 -7.50 -21.06 -4.04
CA GLU A 217 -8.98 -20.97 -4.04
C GLU A 217 -9.49 -19.57 -3.70
N GLY A 218 -8.70 -18.80 -2.95
CA GLY A 218 -9.05 -17.46 -2.49
C GLY A 218 -8.73 -16.33 -3.48
N GLY A 219 -8.11 -16.62 -4.62
CA GLY A 219 -7.64 -15.60 -5.57
C GLY A 219 -6.55 -14.73 -4.99
N GLU A 220 -5.58 -15.33 -4.29
CA GLU A 220 -4.52 -14.61 -3.58
C GLU A 220 -3.58 -13.86 -4.52
N ILE A 221 -3.23 -12.63 -4.16
CA ILE A 221 -2.37 -11.76 -4.99
C ILE A 221 -0.93 -11.66 -4.48
N MET A 222 -0.57 -12.43 -3.45
CA MET A 222 0.80 -12.47 -2.96
C MET A 222 1.73 -13.13 -3.98
N PRO A 223 2.91 -12.53 -4.23
CA PRO A 223 3.87 -13.03 -5.21
C PRO A 223 4.36 -14.45 -4.88
N LYS A 224 4.21 -15.38 -5.82
CA LYS A 224 4.69 -16.75 -5.71
C LYS A 224 6.06 -16.93 -6.34
N THR A 225 6.25 -16.32 -7.52
CA THR A 225 7.53 -16.28 -8.22
C THR A 225 7.77 -14.90 -8.80
N VAL A 226 9.05 -14.54 -8.94
CA VAL A 226 9.52 -13.31 -9.58
C VAL A 226 10.35 -13.66 -10.83
N GLY A 227 10.79 -12.64 -11.58
CA GLY A 227 11.61 -12.81 -12.78
C GLY A 227 10.86 -12.46 -14.07
N SER A 228 9.90 -11.54 -13.96
CA SER A 228 9.27 -10.85 -15.08
C SER A 228 9.85 -9.42 -15.26
N GLY A 229 9.12 -8.53 -15.87
CA GLY A 229 9.47 -7.12 -16.05
C GLY A 229 8.26 -6.22 -15.83
N SER A 230 8.50 -4.92 -15.84
CA SER A 230 7.45 -3.89 -15.64
C SER A 230 6.35 -3.88 -16.71
N THR A 231 6.54 -4.60 -17.80
CA THR A 231 5.57 -4.68 -18.91
C THR A 231 5.13 -6.11 -19.23
N THR A 232 5.52 -7.06 -18.40
CA THR A 232 5.22 -8.50 -18.63
C THR A 232 4.66 -9.16 -17.39
N TYR A 233 3.74 -10.10 -17.55
CA TYR A 233 3.03 -10.81 -16.49
C TYR A 233 2.25 -9.83 -15.59
N PHE A 234 2.56 -9.81 -14.27
CA PHE A 234 1.84 -8.96 -13.30
C PHE A 234 2.36 -7.52 -13.26
N CYS A 235 3.53 -7.23 -13.85
CA CYS A 235 4.13 -5.90 -13.97
C CYS A 235 4.52 -5.21 -12.65
N ASP A 236 3.91 -5.56 -11.54
CA ASP A 236 4.15 -5.00 -10.20
C ASP A 236 5.36 -5.66 -9.54
N TYR A 237 5.97 -5.00 -8.56
CA TYR A 237 7.21 -5.47 -7.93
C TYR A 237 6.94 -6.17 -6.58
N HIS A 238 7.87 -7.00 -6.15
CA HIS A 238 7.86 -7.68 -4.84
C HIS A 238 9.11 -7.36 -4.07
N TYR A 239 8.94 -6.91 -2.83
CA TYR A 239 10.01 -6.63 -1.88
C TYR A 239 9.95 -7.60 -0.70
N THR A 240 11.06 -8.27 -0.43
CA THR A 240 11.20 -9.18 0.71
C THR A 240 12.66 -9.29 1.14
N ASN A 241 12.90 -9.76 2.35
CA ASN A 241 14.25 -10.17 2.76
C ASN A 241 14.19 -11.44 3.60
N ILE A 242 15.29 -12.20 3.57
CA ILE A 242 15.41 -13.42 4.37
C ILE A 242 16.13 -13.10 5.66
N PRO A 243 15.45 -13.17 6.81
CA PRO A 243 16.05 -12.90 8.11
C PRO A 243 16.99 -14.04 8.57
N THR A 244 17.80 -13.76 9.55
CA THR A 244 18.67 -14.77 10.21
C THR A 244 17.94 -15.59 11.27
N THR A 245 16.77 -15.13 11.70
CA THR A 245 15.88 -15.83 12.64
C THR A 245 14.45 -15.76 12.11
N GLU A 246 13.63 -16.75 12.45
CA GLU A 246 12.22 -16.74 12.05
C GLU A 246 11.53 -15.45 12.48
N THR A 247 10.83 -14.82 11.55
CA THR A 247 10.24 -13.50 11.76
C THR A 247 8.83 -13.43 11.17
N LEU A 248 7.92 -12.83 11.91
CA LEU A 248 6.61 -12.43 11.39
C LEU A 248 6.72 -11.05 10.73
N ARG A 249 6.18 -10.95 9.53
CA ARG A 249 6.08 -9.71 8.76
C ARG A 249 4.63 -9.33 8.53
N GLY A 250 4.36 -8.01 8.57
CA GLY A 250 3.17 -7.44 7.97
C GLY A 250 3.38 -7.23 6.48
N VAL A 251 2.30 -7.00 5.74
CA VAL A 251 2.38 -6.73 4.31
C VAL A 251 1.90 -5.31 4.02
N LEU A 252 2.67 -4.61 3.22
CA LEU A 252 2.30 -3.36 2.59
C LEU A 252 1.98 -3.62 1.12
N PHE A 253 1.02 -2.88 0.58
CA PHE A 253 0.68 -2.92 -0.83
C PHE A 253 0.72 -1.53 -1.45
N GLY A 254 0.87 -1.52 -2.76
CA GLY A 254 0.62 -0.36 -3.59
C GLY A 254 1.86 0.38 -4.08
N GLY A 255 2.97 0.26 -3.40
CA GLY A 255 4.14 1.09 -3.68
C GLY A 255 3.96 2.54 -3.22
N ASP A 256 5.05 3.28 -3.22
CA ASP A 256 5.04 4.72 -3.00
C ASP A 256 5.54 5.49 -4.24
N ALA A 257 5.64 6.79 -4.12
CA ALA A 257 5.97 7.66 -5.24
C ALA A 257 7.39 7.46 -5.81
N ASP A 258 8.28 6.77 -5.09
CA ASP A 258 9.64 6.50 -5.56
C ASP A 258 9.82 5.08 -6.15
N ASN A 259 8.76 4.26 -6.15
CA ASN A 259 8.83 2.90 -6.71
C ASN A 259 8.70 2.83 -8.24
N GLY A 260 8.37 3.93 -8.89
CA GLY A 260 8.31 4.01 -10.35
C GLY A 260 7.43 2.93 -10.96
N SER A 261 7.98 2.22 -11.93
CA SER A 261 7.30 1.13 -12.64
C SER A 261 7.00 -0.10 -11.78
N GLY A 262 7.57 -0.19 -10.58
CA GLY A 262 7.27 -1.28 -9.64
C GLY A 262 5.94 -1.10 -8.91
N ALA A 263 5.46 0.14 -8.78
CA ALA A 263 4.22 0.43 -8.08
C ALA A 263 2.99 -0.12 -8.81
N GLY A 264 2.03 -0.65 -8.06
CA GLY A 264 0.78 -1.15 -8.61
C GLY A 264 -0.10 -1.79 -7.55
N PHE A 265 -1.30 -2.25 -7.91
CA PHE A 265 -2.22 -2.87 -6.97
C PHE A 265 -1.67 -4.12 -6.29
N ALA A 266 -0.84 -4.90 -7.00
CA ALA A 266 -0.26 -6.13 -6.49
C ALA A 266 1.22 -5.97 -6.08
N ASP A 267 1.77 -4.75 -6.13
CA ASP A 267 3.08 -4.46 -5.55
C ASP A 267 3.06 -4.74 -4.05
N ALA A 268 3.84 -5.73 -3.63
CA ALA A 268 3.79 -6.29 -2.30
C ALA A 268 5.14 -6.18 -1.59
N TYR A 269 5.11 -5.69 -0.35
CA TYR A 269 6.29 -5.51 0.48
C TYR A 269 6.12 -6.26 1.81
N SER A 270 6.87 -7.34 2.00
CA SER A 270 6.86 -8.21 3.18
C SER A 270 8.14 -8.13 4.02
N ASN A 271 8.87 -7.01 3.94
CA ASN A 271 10.14 -6.82 4.64
C ASN A 271 9.97 -6.18 6.03
N ASN A 272 8.82 -5.59 6.34
CA ASN A 272 8.59 -4.84 7.55
C ASN A 272 7.87 -5.64 8.64
N ALA A 273 8.32 -5.49 9.89
CA ALA A 273 7.50 -5.87 11.03
C ALA A 273 6.23 -5.01 11.08
N PRO A 274 5.09 -5.53 11.57
CA PRO A 274 3.84 -4.75 11.68
C PRO A 274 3.96 -3.48 12.55
N SER A 275 4.99 -3.41 13.38
CA SER A 275 5.32 -2.24 14.22
C SER A 275 6.09 -1.15 13.49
N ALA A 276 6.58 -1.39 12.29
CA ALA A 276 7.35 -0.39 11.54
C ALA A 276 6.53 0.86 11.24
N THR A 277 7.19 2.00 11.30
CA THR A 277 6.61 3.31 11.01
C THR A 277 7.55 4.10 10.10
N ASN A 278 6.99 4.74 9.09
CA ASN A 278 7.76 5.57 8.17
C ASN A 278 6.83 6.64 7.57
N SER A 279 7.38 7.77 7.14
CA SER A 279 6.64 8.83 6.46
C SER A 279 6.02 8.38 5.13
N ARG A 280 6.55 7.35 4.52
CA ARG A 280 6.05 6.73 3.28
C ARG A 280 5.03 5.60 3.52
N ILE A 281 4.69 5.31 4.78
CA ILE A 281 3.78 4.22 5.13
C ILE A 281 2.53 4.80 5.77
N GLY A 282 1.41 4.57 5.13
CA GLY A 282 0.07 4.95 5.57
C GLY A 282 -0.89 3.77 5.59
N SER A 283 -2.17 4.06 5.59
CA SER A 283 -3.26 3.12 5.36
C SER A 283 -4.56 3.88 5.09
N ARG A 284 -5.65 3.14 4.83
CA ARG A 284 -7.00 3.67 4.61
C ARG A 284 -7.95 3.12 5.67
N LEU A 285 -9.06 3.83 5.87
CA LEU A 285 -10.18 3.27 6.61
C LEU A 285 -10.91 2.24 5.75
N CYS A 286 -11.20 1.11 6.36
CA CYS A 286 -12.02 0.06 5.79
C CYS A 286 -13.18 -0.27 6.75
N PHE A 287 -14.38 -0.40 6.21
CA PHE A 287 -15.57 -0.82 6.95
C PHE A 287 -15.99 -2.21 6.48
N ILE A 288 -16.04 -3.15 7.40
CA ILE A 288 -16.51 -4.51 7.18
C ILE A 288 -17.77 -4.66 8.00
N PRO A 289 -18.96 -4.72 7.40
CA PRO A 289 -20.19 -4.89 8.14
C PRO A 289 -20.16 -6.20 8.94
N ALA A 290 -20.73 -6.19 10.14
CA ALA A 290 -20.93 -7.42 10.87
C ALA A 290 -21.81 -8.36 10.00
N THR A 291 -21.41 -9.62 9.91
CA THR A 291 -22.27 -10.64 9.31
C THR A 291 -23.52 -10.79 10.17
N ALA A 292 -24.69 -10.67 9.55
CA ALA A 292 -25.99 -10.83 10.21
C ALA A 292 -26.16 -12.24 10.74
#